data_4ee7405186886658ce018d0c42ede947
#
_entry.id   4ee7405186886658ce018d0c42ede947
#
_cell.length_a   1.000
_cell.length_b   1.000
_cell.length_c   1.000
_cell.angle_alpha   90.00
_cell.angle_beta   90.00
_cell.angle_gamma   90.00
#
_symmetry.space_group_name_H-M   'P 1'
#
loop_
_entity.id
_entity.type
_entity.pdbx_description
1 polymer ?
#
loop_
_entity_poly.entity_id
_entity_poly.type
_entity_poly.pdbx_seq_one_letter_code
_entity_poly.pdbx_strand_id
1 'polypeptide(L)'
;MIHSVDHIRAVQAPSFEPWGEALFESFERFDLPGKGATIHGVKGGQGPALLLIHGNPLTHASWHKIAPSLARHFTLLIPDLRGYGDSSKPEGGEDHSGYSFRSMSEDLLAVADHFGIQEMAVVGHDRGGRVGFRMALDHPDRVKAFVPLDIAPTHHVLTHVTMGWGLEAYHWFFMAQKAPFPEKLLCADLNYYIQYKLNKKGVGLQIFSPQAMAEYVRCTTPEQIHAVCEDYRATVSIDLAMDTADFGQRKIACPVMVLWGSNSHCGRHFKVLQAWSDWAPDLQGCDIPTGHYPAEQDPEIVYKALWGFLAPWRNQAR
;
A
#
# COMPACT_ATOMS: atom_id res chain seq x y z
N MET A 1 -15.81 14.84 -9.01
CA MET A 1 -15.56 13.37 -8.93
C MET A 1 -14.52 13.00 -9.98
N ILE A 2 -13.58 12.12 -9.63
CA ILE A 2 -12.48 11.70 -10.50
C ILE A 2 -12.90 10.45 -11.25
N HIS A 3 -13.13 10.58 -12.57
CA HIS A 3 -13.57 9.46 -13.43
C HIS A 3 -12.67 9.26 -14.66
N SER A 4 -11.61 10.07 -14.81
CA SER A 4 -10.64 9.93 -15.89
C SER A 4 -9.33 10.62 -15.52
N VAL A 5 -8.27 10.25 -16.22
CA VAL A 5 -6.96 10.90 -16.08
C VAL A 5 -7.01 12.39 -16.44
N ASP A 6 -7.88 12.78 -17.36
CA ASP A 6 -8.04 14.20 -17.75
C ASP A 6 -8.70 15.02 -16.62
N HIS A 7 -9.62 14.43 -15.85
CA HIS A 7 -10.12 15.07 -14.64
C HIS A 7 -9.00 15.31 -13.61
N ILE A 8 -8.10 14.34 -13.44
CA ILE A 8 -6.93 14.49 -12.55
C ILE A 8 -6.02 15.61 -13.03
N ARG A 9 -5.71 15.65 -14.34
CA ARG A 9 -4.87 16.70 -14.93
C ARG A 9 -5.45 18.09 -14.78
N ALA A 10 -6.77 18.21 -14.80
CA ALA A 10 -7.49 19.48 -14.62
C ALA A 10 -7.59 19.94 -13.16
N VAL A 11 -7.22 19.10 -12.18
CA VAL A 11 -7.24 19.47 -10.77
C VAL A 11 -6.27 20.63 -10.51
N GLN A 12 -6.80 21.72 -9.95
CA GLN A 12 -6.01 22.88 -9.49
C GLN A 12 -5.34 22.51 -8.16
N ALA A 13 -4.13 22.01 -8.24
CA ALA A 13 -3.29 21.69 -7.10
C ALA A 13 -2.16 22.72 -6.96
N PRO A 14 -1.60 22.94 -5.75
CA PRO A 14 -0.34 23.67 -5.60
C PRO A 14 0.76 23.02 -6.43
N SER A 15 1.84 23.79 -6.68
CA SER A 15 3.01 23.29 -7.39
C SER A 15 3.50 21.99 -6.74
N PHE A 16 3.78 21.00 -7.57
CA PHE A 16 4.42 19.78 -7.13
C PHE A 16 5.87 20.10 -6.74
N GLU A 17 6.23 19.80 -5.49
CA GLU A 17 7.59 20.02 -5.00
C GLU A 17 8.51 18.86 -5.44
N PRO A 18 9.68 19.16 -6.01
CA PRO A 18 10.66 18.13 -6.27
C PRO A 18 11.11 17.48 -4.96
N TRP A 19 11.33 16.17 -5.01
CA TRP A 19 11.96 15.47 -3.88
C TRP A 19 13.46 15.74 -3.84
N GLY A 20 14.02 15.81 -2.62
CA GLY A 20 15.45 16.02 -2.41
C GLY A 20 16.30 14.77 -2.69
N GLU A 21 17.61 14.92 -2.58
CA GLU A 21 18.57 13.81 -2.70
C GLU A 21 18.44 12.83 -1.52
N ALA A 22 18.12 13.31 -0.32
CA ALA A 22 17.92 12.47 0.85
C ALA A 22 16.44 12.06 1.00
N LEU A 23 16.21 10.80 1.41
CA LEU A 23 14.87 10.31 1.74
C LEU A 23 14.38 11.00 3.02
N PHE A 24 13.26 11.71 2.95
CA PHE A 24 12.55 12.28 4.11
C PHE A 24 13.41 13.19 5.01
N GLU A 25 14.24 14.06 4.44
CA GLU A 25 15.20 14.90 5.17
C GLU A 25 14.56 15.71 6.30
N SER A 26 13.30 16.18 6.12
CA SER A 26 12.56 16.99 7.09
C SER A 26 11.56 16.20 7.95
N PHE A 27 11.62 14.87 7.90
CA PHE A 27 10.70 14.01 8.64
C PHE A 27 11.37 13.43 9.88
N GLU A 28 10.61 13.30 10.95
CA GLU A 28 11.01 12.61 12.18
C GLU A 28 10.88 11.09 11.97
N ARG A 29 11.94 10.34 12.28
CA ARG A 29 11.90 8.87 12.30
C ARG A 29 11.32 8.40 13.62
N PHE A 30 10.61 7.29 13.57
CA PHE A 30 10.08 6.63 14.76
C PHE A 30 10.25 5.11 14.68
N ASP A 31 10.39 4.51 15.87
CA ASP A 31 10.29 3.08 16.13
C ASP A 31 9.32 2.92 17.31
N LEU A 32 8.08 2.51 17.01
CA LEU A 32 7.00 2.51 17.98
C LEU A 32 6.37 1.13 18.14
N PRO A 33 5.89 0.78 19.34
CA PRO A 33 5.18 -0.45 19.53
C PRO A 33 3.84 -0.45 18.79
N GLY A 34 3.63 -1.42 17.91
CA GLY A 34 2.34 -1.83 17.39
C GLY A 34 1.64 -2.83 18.33
N LYS A 35 0.63 -3.55 17.82
CA LYS A 35 -0.07 -4.59 18.60
C LYS A 35 0.70 -5.91 18.67
N GLY A 36 1.58 -6.16 17.70
CA GLY A 36 2.37 -7.40 17.66
C GLY A 36 3.74 -7.24 17.02
N ALA A 37 4.13 -6.01 16.69
CA ALA A 37 5.41 -5.70 16.08
C ALA A 37 5.89 -4.32 16.55
N THR A 38 7.19 -4.06 16.47
CA THR A 38 7.73 -2.69 16.48
C THR A 38 7.66 -2.17 15.06
N ILE A 39 7.05 -1.00 14.90
CA ILE A 39 6.82 -0.37 13.60
C ILE A 39 7.78 0.80 13.44
N HIS A 40 8.62 0.67 12.41
CA HIS A 40 9.47 1.75 11.92
C HIS A 40 8.71 2.65 10.96
N GLY A 41 9.11 3.91 10.86
CA GLY A 41 8.56 4.81 9.87
C GLY A 41 9.02 6.24 10.02
N VAL A 42 8.40 7.12 9.24
CA VAL A 42 8.66 8.56 9.30
C VAL A 42 7.36 9.33 9.47
N LYS A 43 7.42 10.44 10.19
CA LYS A 43 6.32 11.39 10.39
C LYS A 43 6.76 12.79 10.02
N GLY A 44 5.92 13.54 9.34
CA GLY A 44 6.23 14.92 8.98
C GLY A 44 5.01 15.70 8.50
N GLY A 45 5.20 17.00 8.32
CA GLY A 45 4.15 17.89 7.85
C GLY A 45 3.17 18.37 8.92
N GLN A 46 2.16 19.13 8.50
CA GLN A 46 1.14 19.74 9.35
C GLN A 46 -0.22 19.71 8.66
N GLY A 47 -1.28 19.47 9.44
CA GLY A 47 -2.66 19.41 8.96
C GLY A 47 -3.36 18.11 9.34
N PRO A 48 -4.49 17.79 8.70
CA PRO A 48 -5.20 16.53 8.93
C PRO A 48 -4.30 15.33 8.65
N ALA A 49 -4.50 14.25 9.40
CA ALA A 49 -3.64 13.08 9.28
C ALA A 49 -3.87 12.32 7.96
N LEU A 50 -2.77 11.88 7.36
CA LEU A 50 -2.74 11.06 6.16
C LEU A 50 -1.74 9.92 6.36
N LEU A 51 -2.26 8.68 6.37
CA LEU A 51 -1.46 7.46 6.48
C LEU A 51 -1.12 6.95 5.08
N LEU A 52 0.17 6.79 4.79
CA LEU A 52 0.68 6.28 3.51
C LEU A 52 1.29 4.90 3.72
N ILE A 53 0.69 3.85 3.16
CA ILE A 53 1.08 2.46 3.39
C ILE A 53 1.65 1.86 2.10
N HIS A 54 2.90 1.41 2.15
CA HIS A 54 3.61 0.80 1.01
C HIS A 54 3.15 -0.63 0.73
N GLY A 55 3.63 -1.20 -0.39
CA GLY A 55 3.43 -2.59 -0.78
C GLY A 55 4.71 -3.41 -0.87
N ASN A 56 4.60 -4.65 -1.35
CA ASN A 56 5.71 -5.57 -1.56
C ASN A 56 6.37 -5.37 -2.93
N PRO A 57 7.69 -5.28 -3.04
CA PRO A 57 8.74 -5.43 -2.03
C PRO A 57 9.27 -4.08 -1.50
N LEU A 58 8.43 -3.06 -1.47
CA LEU A 58 8.80 -1.69 -1.13
C LEU A 58 8.87 -1.49 0.40
N THR A 59 9.28 -0.28 0.80
CA THR A 59 9.28 0.22 2.17
C THR A 59 8.60 1.59 2.21
N HIS A 60 8.59 2.26 3.37
CA HIS A 60 8.16 3.66 3.49
C HIS A 60 8.79 4.56 2.43
N ALA A 61 10.00 4.22 1.94
CA ALA A 61 10.71 4.97 0.91
C ALA A 61 9.92 5.16 -0.39
N SER A 62 8.94 4.29 -0.69
CA SER A 62 8.11 4.38 -1.91
C SER A 62 7.28 5.67 -2.03
N TRP A 63 7.16 6.40 -0.95
CA TRP A 63 6.40 7.64 -0.88
C TRP A 63 7.27 8.91 -0.96
N HIS A 64 8.61 8.76 -1.02
CA HIS A 64 9.55 9.88 -0.94
C HIS A 64 9.32 10.97 -2.00
N LYS A 65 8.82 10.61 -3.18
CA LYS A 65 8.58 11.56 -4.27
C LYS A 65 7.38 12.45 -4.03
N ILE A 66 6.33 11.95 -3.38
CA ILE A 66 5.10 12.73 -3.16
C ILE A 66 4.99 13.30 -1.75
N ALA A 67 5.73 12.75 -0.80
CA ALA A 67 5.66 13.17 0.60
C ALA A 67 5.97 14.65 0.83
N PRO A 68 6.98 15.29 0.21
CA PRO A 68 7.25 16.70 0.39
C PRO A 68 6.04 17.59 0.02
N SER A 69 5.41 17.30 -1.12
CA SER A 69 4.23 18.06 -1.57
C SER A 69 3.02 17.88 -0.65
N LEU A 70 2.78 16.65 -0.17
CA LEU A 70 1.68 16.34 0.73
C LEU A 70 1.90 16.91 2.15
N ALA A 71 3.13 16.89 2.66
CA ALA A 71 3.48 17.34 4.00
C ALA A 71 3.21 18.85 4.24
N ARG A 72 3.10 19.64 3.18
CA ARG A 72 2.68 21.04 3.27
C ARG A 72 1.24 21.22 3.74
N HIS A 73 0.43 20.16 3.68
CA HIS A 73 -1.01 20.25 3.88
C HIS A 73 -1.59 19.13 4.77
N PHE A 74 -0.78 18.13 5.07
CA PHE A 74 -1.17 16.98 5.87
C PHE A 74 -0.07 16.63 6.88
N THR A 75 -0.48 16.11 8.01
CA THR A 75 0.41 15.35 8.90
C THR A 75 0.53 13.94 8.34
N LEU A 76 1.70 13.61 7.80
CA LEU A 76 1.96 12.31 7.19
C LEU A 76 2.47 11.31 8.22
N LEU A 77 1.88 10.11 8.23
CA LEU A 77 2.47 8.91 8.83
C LEU A 77 2.84 7.95 7.69
N ILE A 78 4.09 7.54 7.61
CA ILE A 78 4.62 6.69 6.54
C ILE A 78 5.38 5.52 7.18
N PRO A 79 4.68 4.48 7.65
CA PRO A 79 5.28 3.32 8.30
C PRO A 79 5.81 2.30 7.32
N ASP A 80 6.76 1.49 7.76
CA ASP A 80 6.99 0.15 7.22
C ASP A 80 5.99 -0.83 7.86
N LEU A 81 5.35 -1.65 7.06
CA LEU A 81 4.50 -2.73 7.57
C LEU A 81 5.34 -3.74 8.39
N ARG A 82 4.72 -4.42 9.39
CA ARG A 82 5.41 -5.56 10.02
C ARG A 82 5.94 -6.51 8.96
N GLY A 83 7.13 -7.02 9.15
CA GLY A 83 7.77 -7.91 8.19
C GLY A 83 8.51 -7.20 7.06
N TYR A 84 8.36 -5.90 6.90
CA TYR A 84 8.95 -5.08 5.84
C TYR A 84 9.89 -4.01 6.41
N GLY A 85 10.77 -3.49 5.57
CA GLY A 85 11.67 -2.40 5.92
C GLY A 85 12.43 -2.63 7.21
N ASP A 86 12.45 -1.63 8.06
CA ASP A 86 13.07 -1.70 9.39
C ASP A 86 12.06 -2.08 10.51
N SER A 87 10.79 -2.27 10.20
CA SER A 87 9.83 -2.85 11.14
C SER A 87 10.22 -4.27 11.54
N SER A 88 9.87 -4.68 12.76
CA SER A 88 10.20 -6.02 13.24
C SER A 88 9.47 -7.11 12.45
N LYS A 89 10.03 -8.32 12.50
CA LYS A 89 9.59 -9.48 11.74
C LYS A 89 9.22 -10.62 12.68
N PRO A 90 8.09 -10.46 13.43
CA PRO A 90 7.65 -11.47 14.39
C PRO A 90 7.24 -12.77 13.71
N GLU A 91 7.12 -13.84 14.49
CA GLU A 91 6.57 -15.11 14.04
C GLU A 91 5.12 -14.95 13.54
N GLY A 92 4.75 -15.65 12.48
CA GLY A 92 3.41 -15.57 11.89
C GLY A 92 2.32 -16.30 12.68
N GLY A 93 2.71 -17.25 13.52
CA GLY A 93 1.81 -18.19 14.15
C GLY A 93 1.49 -19.39 13.24
N GLU A 94 0.90 -20.44 13.80
CA GLU A 94 0.57 -21.67 13.05
C GLU A 94 -0.47 -21.44 11.93
N ASP A 95 -1.35 -20.46 12.14
CA ASP A 95 -2.41 -20.08 11.20
C ASP A 95 -2.06 -18.85 10.35
N HIS A 96 -0.84 -18.33 10.46
CA HIS A 96 -0.33 -17.13 9.79
C HIS A 96 -1.06 -15.82 10.19
N SER A 97 -1.93 -15.85 11.22
CA SER A 97 -2.75 -14.70 11.62
C SER A 97 -1.92 -13.47 12.02
N GLY A 98 -0.68 -13.70 12.49
CA GLY A 98 0.29 -12.65 12.78
C GLY A 98 0.59 -11.75 11.58
N TYR A 99 0.41 -12.22 10.35
CA TYR A 99 0.63 -11.44 9.13
C TYR A 99 -0.65 -11.14 8.35
N SER A 100 -1.82 -11.32 8.97
CA SER A 100 -3.08 -10.90 8.35
C SER A 100 -3.13 -9.38 8.18
N PHE A 101 -3.87 -8.90 7.18
CA PHE A 101 -4.08 -7.46 6.97
C PHE A 101 -4.75 -6.79 8.18
N ARG A 102 -5.57 -7.54 8.91
CA ARG A 102 -6.15 -7.07 10.19
C ARG A 102 -5.05 -6.83 11.23
N SER A 103 -4.17 -7.79 11.44
CA SER A 103 -3.05 -7.64 12.39
C SER A 103 -2.11 -6.51 12.01
N MET A 104 -1.85 -6.32 10.71
CA MET A 104 -1.07 -5.19 10.21
C MET A 104 -1.80 -3.86 10.43
N SER A 105 -3.12 -3.80 10.23
CA SER A 105 -3.89 -2.57 10.46
C SER A 105 -3.90 -2.17 11.93
N GLU A 106 -3.99 -3.12 12.85
CA GLU A 106 -3.93 -2.87 14.29
C GLU A 106 -2.58 -2.28 14.74
N ASP A 107 -1.48 -2.70 14.14
CA ASP A 107 -0.18 -2.06 14.40
C ASP A 107 -0.19 -0.59 14.02
N LEU A 108 -0.70 -0.28 12.82
CA LEU A 108 -0.71 1.09 12.31
C LEU A 108 -1.66 2.00 13.11
N LEU A 109 -2.77 1.46 13.59
CA LEU A 109 -3.67 2.17 14.49
C LEU A 109 -3.00 2.47 15.84
N ALA A 110 -2.24 1.52 16.40
CA ALA A 110 -1.48 1.75 17.63
C ALA A 110 -0.43 2.84 17.45
N VAL A 111 0.25 2.88 16.30
CA VAL A 111 1.17 3.97 15.94
C VAL A 111 0.44 5.31 15.83
N ALA A 112 -0.72 5.35 15.19
CA ALA A 112 -1.54 6.56 15.09
C ALA A 112 -1.99 7.05 16.47
N ASP A 113 -2.41 6.13 17.36
CA ASP A 113 -2.80 6.43 18.74
C ASP A 113 -1.65 7.02 19.54
N HIS A 114 -0.41 6.52 19.35
CA HIS A 114 0.78 7.09 20.00
C HIS A 114 0.96 8.57 19.64
N PHE A 115 0.64 8.96 18.42
CA PHE A 115 0.70 10.37 17.99
C PHE A 115 -0.60 11.15 18.26
N GLY A 116 -1.56 10.57 18.97
CA GLY A 116 -2.84 11.21 19.27
C GLY A 116 -3.78 11.35 18.06
N ILE A 117 -3.52 10.62 16.98
CA ILE A 117 -4.30 10.68 15.75
C ILE A 117 -5.49 9.73 15.87
N GLN A 118 -6.69 10.31 16.03
CA GLN A 118 -7.93 9.54 16.17
C GLN A 118 -8.61 9.27 14.83
N GLU A 119 -8.44 10.16 13.85
CA GLU A 119 -9.04 10.07 12.54
C GLU A 119 -8.00 10.36 11.46
N MET A 120 -8.07 9.67 10.32
CA MET A 120 -7.11 9.84 9.24
C MET A 120 -7.71 9.48 7.87
N ALA A 121 -7.16 10.05 6.82
CA ALA A 121 -7.29 9.47 5.48
C ALA A 121 -6.18 8.41 5.29
N VAL A 122 -6.48 7.40 4.48
CA VAL A 122 -5.56 6.27 4.24
C VAL A 122 -5.30 6.12 2.74
N VAL A 123 -4.04 6.11 2.34
CA VAL A 123 -3.59 5.78 0.99
C VAL A 123 -2.71 4.54 1.07
N GLY A 124 -3.07 3.50 0.38
CA GLY A 124 -2.30 2.26 0.43
C GLY A 124 -2.00 1.71 -0.97
N HIS A 125 -0.75 1.35 -1.20
CA HIS A 125 -0.32 0.70 -2.43
C HIS A 125 -0.12 -0.80 -2.23
N ASP A 126 -0.59 -1.64 -3.16
CA ASP A 126 -0.40 -3.10 -3.17
C ASP A 126 -0.80 -3.74 -1.82
N ARG A 127 0.12 -4.33 -1.04
CA ARG A 127 -0.15 -4.89 0.30
C ARG A 127 -0.74 -3.82 1.23
N GLY A 128 -0.18 -2.61 1.19
CA GLY A 128 -0.70 -1.48 1.99
C GLY A 128 -2.12 -1.07 1.64
N GLY A 129 -2.52 -1.22 0.37
CA GLY A 129 -3.91 -1.03 -0.02
C GLY A 129 -4.86 -2.07 0.59
N ARG A 130 -4.39 -3.32 0.78
CA ARG A 130 -5.17 -4.39 1.43
C ARG A 130 -5.27 -4.19 2.94
N VAL A 131 -4.18 -3.73 3.57
CA VAL A 131 -4.19 -3.32 4.98
C VAL A 131 -5.16 -2.14 5.18
N GLY A 132 -5.08 -1.12 4.33
CA GLY A 132 -6.00 0.02 4.36
C GLY A 132 -7.46 -0.37 4.12
N PHE A 133 -7.72 -1.32 3.23
CA PHE A 133 -9.06 -1.88 3.01
C PHE A 133 -9.61 -2.55 4.28
N ARG A 134 -8.83 -3.41 4.91
CA ARG A 134 -9.21 -4.08 6.16
C ARG A 134 -9.42 -3.06 7.29
N MET A 135 -8.54 -2.06 7.38
CA MET A 135 -8.68 -0.96 8.34
C MET A 135 -9.99 -0.19 8.13
N ALA A 136 -10.32 0.15 6.89
CA ALA A 136 -11.55 0.89 6.57
C ALA A 136 -12.82 0.10 6.87
N LEU A 137 -12.79 -1.24 6.75
CA LEU A 137 -13.91 -2.10 7.12
C LEU A 137 -14.04 -2.27 8.63
N ASP A 138 -12.92 -2.50 9.33
CA ASP A 138 -12.95 -2.86 10.75
C ASP A 138 -13.04 -1.62 11.65
N HIS A 139 -12.54 -0.46 11.21
CA HIS A 139 -12.46 0.78 11.97
C HIS A 139 -13.05 1.98 11.19
N PRO A 140 -14.35 1.95 10.85
CA PRO A 140 -14.98 3.01 10.05
C PRO A 140 -14.93 4.39 10.70
N ASP A 141 -14.86 4.44 12.03
CA ASP A 141 -14.75 5.71 12.76
C ASP A 141 -13.36 6.36 12.63
N ARG A 142 -12.34 5.55 12.32
CA ARG A 142 -10.94 5.98 12.21
C ARG A 142 -10.60 6.44 10.79
N VAL A 143 -11.18 5.83 9.75
CA VAL A 143 -10.86 6.08 8.34
C VAL A 143 -11.89 7.00 7.71
N LYS A 144 -11.48 8.21 7.34
CA LYS A 144 -12.36 9.25 6.78
C LYS A 144 -12.35 9.32 5.25
N ALA A 145 -11.33 8.77 4.61
CA ALA A 145 -11.22 8.59 3.17
C ALA A 145 -10.22 7.48 2.88
N PHE A 146 -10.45 6.68 1.85
CA PHE A 146 -9.56 5.58 1.51
C PHE A 146 -9.18 5.61 0.02
N VAL A 147 -7.87 5.44 -0.25
CA VAL A 147 -7.34 5.41 -1.61
C VAL A 147 -6.46 4.18 -1.82
N PRO A 148 -7.00 3.06 -2.32
CA PRO A 148 -6.19 1.94 -2.78
C PRO A 148 -5.53 2.26 -4.13
N LEU A 149 -4.22 2.02 -4.21
CA LEU A 149 -3.43 2.17 -5.43
C LEU A 149 -3.07 0.80 -6.01
N ASP A 150 -3.44 0.60 -7.25
CA ASP A 150 -3.13 -0.55 -8.12
C ASP A 150 -3.47 -1.92 -7.53
N ILE A 151 -4.63 -2.04 -6.91
CA ILE A 151 -5.18 -3.31 -6.44
C ILE A 151 -6.68 -3.47 -6.75
N ALA A 152 -7.11 -4.72 -6.85
CA ALA A 152 -8.50 -5.15 -6.68
C ALA A 152 -8.64 -5.86 -5.31
N PRO A 153 -9.84 -5.93 -4.68
CA PRO A 153 -10.04 -6.61 -3.40
C PRO A 153 -9.56 -8.06 -3.43
N THR A 154 -8.98 -8.55 -2.33
CA THR A 154 -8.38 -9.90 -2.25
C THR A 154 -9.38 -11.00 -2.60
N HIS A 155 -10.61 -10.89 -2.09
CA HIS A 155 -11.68 -11.83 -2.44
C HIS A 155 -11.92 -11.87 -3.95
N HIS A 156 -12.04 -10.70 -4.62
CA HIS A 156 -12.25 -10.65 -6.07
C HIS A 156 -11.08 -11.28 -6.84
N VAL A 157 -9.83 -10.95 -6.45
CA VAL A 157 -8.64 -11.50 -7.10
C VAL A 157 -8.62 -13.01 -7.04
N LEU A 158 -8.79 -13.60 -5.85
CA LEU A 158 -8.63 -15.03 -5.62
C LEU A 158 -9.84 -15.87 -6.09
N THR A 159 -11.01 -15.26 -6.24
CA THR A 159 -12.21 -15.93 -6.80
C THR A 159 -12.32 -15.80 -8.32
N HIS A 160 -11.49 -14.95 -8.98
CA HIS A 160 -11.49 -14.72 -10.43
C HIS A 160 -10.11 -14.95 -11.07
N VAL A 161 -9.37 -15.91 -10.53
CA VAL A 161 -8.04 -16.27 -11.06
C VAL A 161 -8.16 -16.78 -12.51
N THR A 162 -7.37 -16.18 -13.38
CA THR A 162 -7.18 -16.67 -14.75
C THR A 162 -5.74 -17.13 -14.94
N MET A 163 -5.49 -17.97 -15.96
CA MET A 163 -4.12 -18.39 -16.28
C MET A 163 -3.23 -17.17 -16.58
N GLY A 164 -3.73 -16.17 -17.32
CA GLY A 164 -2.96 -14.96 -17.64
C GLY A 164 -2.54 -14.19 -16.40
N TRP A 165 -3.47 -13.96 -15.46
CA TRP A 165 -3.16 -13.33 -14.20
C TRP A 165 -2.20 -14.17 -13.34
N GLY A 166 -2.44 -15.49 -13.27
CA GLY A 166 -1.60 -16.40 -12.49
C GLY A 166 -0.15 -16.44 -12.97
N LEU A 167 0.10 -16.35 -14.30
CA LEU A 167 1.44 -16.27 -14.85
C LEU A 167 2.15 -14.93 -14.50
N GLU A 168 1.43 -13.84 -14.44
CA GLU A 168 1.97 -12.54 -14.07
C GLU A 168 2.15 -12.35 -12.56
N ALA A 169 1.21 -12.87 -11.79
CA ALA A 169 1.16 -12.79 -10.35
C ALA A 169 1.55 -14.12 -9.66
N TYR A 170 2.35 -14.97 -10.33
CA TYR A 170 2.73 -16.30 -9.87
C TYR A 170 3.25 -16.33 -8.41
N HIS A 171 3.88 -15.25 -7.99
CA HIS A 171 4.44 -15.12 -6.66
C HIS A 171 3.38 -15.22 -5.54
N TRP A 172 2.11 -14.93 -5.80
CA TRP A 172 1.03 -15.13 -4.84
C TRP A 172 0.90 -16.59 -4.42
N PHE A 173 0.99 -17.49 -5.40
CA PHE A 173 0.89 -18.94 -5.16
C PHE A 173 2.21 -19.52 -4.72
N PHE A 174 3.33 -19.02 -5.24
CA PHE A 174 4.66 -19.51 -4.91
C PHE A 174 5.03 -19.16 -3.47
N MET A 175 4.89 -17.89 -3.06
CA MET A 175 5.23 -17.45 -1.70
C MET A 175 4.28 -18.01 -0.63
N ALA A 176 3.06 -18.36 -1.01
CA ALA A 176 2.11 -19.03 -0.12
C ALA A 176 2.42 -20.53 0.10
N GLN A 177 3.40 -21.10 -0.59
CA GLN A 177 3.79 -22.50 -0.35
C GLN A 177 4.38 -22.67 1.06
N LYS A 178 4.31 -23.92 1.55
CA LYS A 178 4.81 -24.28 2.90
C LYS A 178 6.31 -23.97 3.05
N ALA A 179 6.65 -23.36 4.18
CA ALA A 179 8.05 -23.16 4.56
C ALA A 179 8.82 -24.47 4.64
N PRO A 180 10.09 -24.49 4.32
CA PRO A 180 10.95 -23.41 3.86
C PRO A 180 11.11 -23.36 2.32
N PHE A 181 10.15 -23.86 1.54
CA PHE A 181 10.33 -24.05 0.10
C PHE A 181 10.53 -22.73 -0.67
N PRO A 182 9.63 -21.73 -0.58
CA PRO A 182 9.85 -20.48 -1.28
C PRO A 182 11.04 -19.70 -0.72
N GLU A 183 11.22 -19.69 0.59
CA GLU A 183 12.32 -18.97 1.24
C GLU A 183 13.69 -19.44 0.75
N LYS A 184 13.91 -20.78 0.69
CA LYS A 184 15.19 -21.33 0.20
C LYS A 184 15.50 -20.92 -1.23
N LEU A 185 14.50 -20.88 -2.10
CA LEU A 185 14.70 -20.52 -3.50
C LEU A 185 14.93 -19.01 -3.67
N LEU A 186 14.19 -18.18 -2.95
CA LEU A 186 14.31 -16.71 -3.02
C LEU A 186 15.61 -16.22 -2.37
N CYS A 187 16.03 -16.83 -1.27
CA CYS A 187 17.27 -16.47 -0.60
C CYS A 187 18.54 -16.98 -1.32
N ALA A 188 18.42 -17.79 -2.36
CA ALA A 188 19.58 -18.24 -3.14
C ALA A 188 20.31 -17.08 -3.82
N ASP A 189 19.57 -16.05 -4.25
CA ASP A 189 20.14 -14.81 -4.80
C ASP A 189 19.15 -13.64 -4.55
N LEU A 190 19.30 -13.00 -3.40
CA LEU A 190 18.45 -11.88 -2.98
C LEU A 190 18.58 -10.66 -3.91
N ASN A 191 19.79 -10.41 -4.43
CA ASN A 191 20.03 -9.28 -5.30
C ASN A 191 19.34 -9.46 -6.67
N TYR A 192 19.42 -10.65 -7.25
CA TYR A 192 18.68 -10.99 -8.46
C TYR A 192 17.17 -10.91 -8.21
N TYR A 193 16.70 -11.48 -7.09
CA TYR A 193 15.28 -11.49 -6.74
C TYR A 193 14.70 -10.09 -6.65
N ILE A 194 15.32 -9.17 -5.88
CA ILE A 194 14.76 -7.83 -5.69
C ILE A 194 14.75 -7.04 -7.01
N GLN A 195 15.80 -7.11 -7.81
CA GLN A 195 15.86 -6.43 -9.10
C GLN A 195 14.80 -6.98 -10.07
N TYR A 196 14.66 -8.31 -10.15
CA TYR A 196 13.65 -8.96 -10.98
C TYR A 196 12.23 -8.56 -10.52
N LYS A 197 11.99 -8.57 -9.21
CA LYS A 197 10.69 -8.23 -8.63
C LYS A 197 10.29 -6.79 -8.88
N LEU A 198 11.22 -5.85 -8.78
CA LEU A 198 11.00 -4.42 -9.03
C LEU A 198 10.83 -4.11 -10.53
N ASN A 199 11.54 -4.83 -11.40
CA ASN A 199 11.48 -4.65 -12.85
C ASN A 199 10.27 -5.37 -13.49
N LYS A 200 9.10 -5.31 -12.85
CA LYS A 200 7.88 -5.94 -13.36
C LYS A 200 7.61 -5.52 -14.81
N LYS A 201 7.58 -6.49 -15.72
CA LYS A 201 7.25 -6.33 -17.15
C LYS A 201 8.02 -5.23 -17.90
N GLY A 202 9.28 -5.03 -17.51
CA GLY A 202 10.11 -4.07 -18.20
C GLY A 202 9.76 -2.61 -17.94
N VAL A 203 9.13 -2.32 -16.79
CA VAL A 203 8.92 -0.95 -16.30
C VAL A 203 10.26 -0.21 -16.23
N GLY A 204 11.34 -0.96 -15.97
CA GLY A 204 12.69 -0.44 -15.81
C GLY A 204 12.97 0.01 -14.37
N LEU A 205 14.20 -0.24 -13.92
CA LEU A 205 14.62 0.14 -12.56
C LEU A 205 14.87 1.65 -12.41
N GLN A 206 14.98 2.37 -13.53
CA GLN A 206 15.23 3.82 -13.56
C GLN A 206 14.06 4.66 -13.02
N ILE A 207 12.90 4.07 -12.81
CA ILE A 207 11.77 4.76 -12.16
C ILE A 207 12.03 5.01 -10.67
N PHE A 208 12.89 4.20 -10.06
CA PHE A 208 13.25 4.33 -8.64
C PHE A 208 14.46 5.26 -8.51
N SER A 209 14.43 6.17 -7.53
CA SER A 209 15.62 6.95 -7.21
C SER A 209 16.74 6.03 -6.70
N PRO A 210 18.04 6.40 -6.87
CA PRO A 210 19.13 5.60 -6.33
C PRO A 210 18.99 5.32 -4.84
N GLN A 211 18.48 6.28 -4.07
CA GLN A 211 18.29 6.18 -2.62
C GLN A 211 17.17 5.20 -2.26
N ALA A 212 16.02 5.28 -2.95
CA ALA A 212 14.93 4.34 -2.74
C ALA A 212 15.34 2.91 -3.16
N MET A 213 16.06 2.78 -4.29
CA MET A 213 16.56 1.49 -4.74
C MET A 213 17.55 0.89 -3.73
N ALA A 214 18.47 1.69 -3.19
CA ALA A 214 19.40 1.25 -2.15
C ALA A 214 18.65 0.76 -0.90
N GLU A 215 17.58 1.45 -0.51
CA GLU A 215 16.73 1.08 0.62
C GLU A 215 16.03 -0.26 0.37
N TYR A 216 15.43 -0.46 -0.79
CA TYR A 216 14.77 -1.73 -1.13
C TYR A 216 15.74 -2.91 -1.14
N VAL A 217 16.95 -2.70 -1.68
CA VAL A 217 18.00 -3.73 -1.67
C VAL A 217 18.47 -4.02 -0.26
N ARG A 218 18.75 -2.99 0.56
CA ARG A 218 19.19 -3.12 1.95
C ARG A 218 18.21 -3.93 2.80
N CYS A 219 16.92 -3.66 2.63
CA CYS A 219 15.86 -4.30 3.40
C CYS A 219 15.54 -5.73 2.94
N THR A 220 16.01 -6.14 1.74
CA THR A 220 15.77 -7.49 1.24
C THR A 220 16.72 -8.49 1.91
N THR A 221 16.28 -9.04 3.05
CA THR A 221 17.03 -10.00 3.87
C THR A 221 16.29 -11.34 3.94
N PRO A 222 16.94 -12.45 4.37
CA PRO A 222 16.26 -13.72 4.56
C PRO A 222 15.06 -13.64 5.53
N GLU A 223 15.17 -12.85 6.58
CA GLU A 223 14.11 -12.63 7.57
C GLU A 223 12.92 -11.91 6.93
N GLN A 224 13.18 -10.90 6.09
CA GLN A 224 12.12 -10.23 5.34
C GLN A 224 11.46 -11.18 4.34
N ILE A 225 12.22 -12.00 3.63
CA ILE A 225 11.66 -12.98 2.69
C ILE A 225 10.72 -13.95 3.41
N HIS A 226 11.10 -14.43 4.60
CA HIS A 226 10.22 -15.27 5.41
C HIS A 226 8.94 -14.54 5.82
N ALA A 227 9.06 -13.30 6.34
CA ALA A 227 7.93 -12.48 6.74
C ALA A 227 6.98 -12.20 5.56
N VAL A 228 7.53 -11.91 4.37
CA VAL A 228 6.73 -11.75 3.15
C VAL A 228 6.01 -13.05 2.76
N CYS A 229 6.66 -14.22 2.89
CA CYS A 229 5.99 -15.49 2.65
C CYS A 229 4.84 -15.71 3.65
N GLU A 230 5.02 -15.35 4.92
CA GLU A 230 3.96 -15.43 5.93
C GLU A 230 2.77 -14.52 5.57
N ASP A 231 3.02 -13.29 5.08
CA ASP A 231 2.00 -12.38 4.58
C ASP A 231 1.22 -12.99 3.39
N TYR A 232 1.89 -13.67 2.44
CA TYR A 232 1.19 -14.36 1.35
C TYR A 232 0.44 -15.62 1.82
N ARG A 233 0.93 -16.33 2.83
CA ARG A 233 0.20 -17.47 3.47
C ARG A 233 -1.07 -16.97 4.15
N ALA A 234 -0.98 -15.87 4.92
CA ALA A 234 -2.14 -15.21 5.52
C ALA A 234 -3.16 -14.77 4.47
N THR A 235 -2.68 -14.21 3.36
CA THR A 235 -3.55 -13.73 2.27
C THR A 235 -4.45 -14.80 1.68
N VAL A 236 -3.90 -15.99 1.40
CA VAL A 236 -4.68 -17.09 0.77
C VAL A 236 -5.46 -17.93 1.78
N SER A 237 -5.30 -17.68 3.06
CA SER A 237 -5.99 -18.38 4.14
C SER A 237 -6.90 -17.45 4.94
N ILE A 238 -6.38 -16.85 6.00
CA ILE A 238 -7.18 -16.07 6.95
C ILE A 238 -7.78 -14.79 6.33
N ASP A 239 -7.03 -14.04 5.50
CA ASP A 239 -7.53 -12.83 4.88
C ASP A 239 -8.63 -13.14 3.87
N LEU A 240 -8.44 -14.17 3.03
CA LEU A 240 -9.46 -14.62 2.10
C LEU A 240 -10.72 -15.10 2.82
N ALA A 241 -10.56 -15.82 3.93
CA ALA A 241 -11.69 -16.28 4.74
C ALA A 241 -12.48 -15.11 5.34
N MET A 242 -11.78 -14.11 5.90
CA MET A 242 -12.39 -12.89 6.41
C MET A 242 -13.11 -12.10 5.33
N ASP A 243 -12.46 -11.86 4.19
CA ASP A 243 -13.06 -11.13 3.08
C ASP A 243 -14.26 -11.87 2.49
N THR A 244 -14.23 -13.21 2.44
CA THR A 244 -15.36 -14.03 2.00
C THR A 244 -16.55 -13.91 2.96
N ALA A 245 -16.31 -13.92 4.26
CA ALA A 245 -17.35 -13.77 5.27
C ALA A 245 -17.99 -12.37 5.24
N ASP A 246 -17.21 -11.34 4.95
CA ASP A 246 -17.66 -9.95 4.88
C ASP A 246 -18.30 -9.59 3.53
N PHE A 247 -18.02 -10.35 2.46
CA PHE A 247 -18.51 -10.06 1.11
C PHE A 247 -20.04 -10.00 1.06
N GLY A 248 -20.56 -8.89 0.55
CA GLY A 248 -22.00 -8.62 0.50
C GLY A 248 -22.65 -8.27 1.85
N GLN A 249 -21.96 -8.45 2.98
CA GLN A 249 -22.45 -8.16 4.32
C GLN A 249 -21.96 -6.81 4.85
N ARG A 250 -20.72 -6.44 4.51
CA ARG A 250 -20.09 -5.21 5.00
C ARG A 250 -19.66 -4.33 3.85
N LYS A 251 -19.70 -3.03 4.07
CA LYS A 251 -19.28 -2.00 3.11
C LYS A 251 -18.35 -1.01 3.80
N ILE A 252 -17.43 -0.43 3.03
CA ILE A 252 -16.61 0.71 3.48
C ILE A 252 -17.53 1.91 3.66
N ALA A 253 -17.47 2.55 4.82
CA ALA A 253 -18.36 3.66 5.18
C ALA A 253 -17.86 5.02 4.65
N CYS A 254 -16.55 5.17 4.44
CA CYS A 254 -15.97 6.41 3.95
C CYS A 254 -15.91 6.46 2.41
N PRO A 255 -15.74 7.65 1.81
CA PRO A 255 -15.47 7.78 0.38
C PRO A 255 -14.21 7.02 -0.05
N VAL A 256 -14.26 6.36 -1.22
CA VAL A 256 -13.16 5.58 -1.79
C VAL A 256 -12.81 6.11 -3.17
N MET A 257 -11.52 6.36 -3.41
CA MET A 257 -10.99 6.63 -4.73
C MET A 257 -9.96 5.57 -5.12
N VAL A 258 -10.22 4.82 -6.17
CA VAL A 258 -9.30 3.79 -6.67
C VAL A 258 -8.51 4.33 -7.85
N LEU A 259 -7.17 4.26 -7.78
CA LEU A 259 -6.30 4.55 -8.92
C LEU A 259 -5.51 3.30 -9.28
N TRP A 260 -5.40 3.01 -10.56
CA TRP A 260 -4.61 1.86 -11.02
C TRP A 260 -3.85 2.17 -12.31
N GLY A 261 -2.72 1.50 -12.50
CA GLY A 261 -1.95 1.62 -13.73
C GLY A 261 -2.65 0.92 -14.90
N SER A 262 -2.91 1.63 -16.01
CA SER A 262 -3.48 1.03 -17.23
C SER A 262 -2.60 -0.10 -17.79
N ASN A 263 -1.28 -0.03 -17.52
CA ASN A 263 -0.29 -1.02 -17.93
C ASN A 263 0.07 -2.03 -16.82
N SER A 264 -0.57 -1.93 -15.65
CA SER A 264 -0.35 -2.86 -14.55
C SER A 264 -1.06 -4.20 -14.76
N HIS A 265 -0.68 -5.22 -13.99
CA HIS A 265 -1.42 -6.49 -13.99
C HIS A 265 -2.85 -6.30 -13.42
N CYS A 266 -3.05 -5.34 -12.52
CA CYS A 266 -4.37 -5.01 -12.01
C CYS A 266 -5.28 -4.47 -13.12
N GLY A 267 -4.82 -3.44 -13.84
CA GLY A 267 -5.59 -2.82 -14.92
C GLY A 267 -5.83 -3.73 -16.14
N ARG A 268 -4.90 -4.68 -16.41
CA ARG A 268 -5.06 -5.59 -17.55
C ARG A 268 -5.98 -6.77 -17.28
N HIS A 269 -6.08 -7.23 -16.05
CA HIS A 269 -6.81 -8.47 -15.72
C HIS A 269 -8.15 -8.26 -15.05
N PHE A 270 -8.38 -7.08 -14.46
CA PHE A 270 -9.60 -6.81 -13.69
C PHE A 270 -10.35 -5.56 -14.18
N LYS A 271 -11.67 -5.61 -14.10
CA LYS A 271 -12.53 -4.43 -14.17
C LYS A 271 -12.53 -3.78 -12.78
N VAL A 272 -11.51 -2.97 -12.51
CA VAL A 272 -11.15 -2.53 -11.16
C VAL A 272 -12.32 -1.84 -10.44
N LEU A 273 -12.98 -0.86 -11.05
CA LEU A 273 -14.13 -0.21 -10.42
C LEU A 273 -15.28 -1.18 -10.14
N GLN A 274 -15.53 -2.12 -11.04
CA GLN A 274 -16.55 -3.15 -10.82
C GLN A 274 -16.21 -4.03 -9.61
N ALA A 275 -14.94 -4.42 -9.46
CA ALA A 275 -14.50 -5.22 -8.32
C ALA A 275 -14.64 -4.47 -6.99
N TRP A 276 -14.46 -3.14 -6.99
CA TRP A 276 -14.60 -2.31 -5.81
C TRP A 276 -16.05 -1.91 -5.50
N SER A 277 -16.95 -1.88 -6.49
CA SER A 277 -18.36 -1.49 -6.28
C SER A 277 -19.10 -2.39 -5.30
N ASP A 278 -18.66 -3.64 -5.16
CA ASP A 278 -19.21 -4.58 -4.17
C ASP A 278 -18.84 -4.21 -2.73
N TRP A 279 -17.85 -3.33 -2.52
CA TRP A 279 -17.32 -2.97 -1.21
C TRP A 279 -17.51 -1.50 -0.84
N ALA A 280 -17.59 -0.61 -1.82
CA ALA A 280 -17.59 0.83 -1.62
C ALA A 280 -18.80 1.49 -2.31
N PRO A 281 -19.82 1.90 -1.54
CA PRO A 281 -20.99 2.62 -2.11
C PRO A 281 -20.63 4.00 -2.67
N ASP A 282 -19.74 4.73 -2.01
CA ASP A 282 -19.20 6.02 -2.47
C ASP A 282 -17.84 5.81 -3.13
N LEU A 283 -17.89 5.40 -4.39
CA LEU A 283 -16.72 4.98 -5.18
C LEU A 283 -16.48 5.91 -6.35
N GLN A 284 -15.23 6.33 -6.51
CA GLN A 284 -14.74 6.97 -7.72
C GLN A 284 -13.34 6.45 -8.08
N GLY A 285 -12.85 6.78 -9.26
CA GLY A 285 -11.48 6.41 -9.67
C GLY A 285 -11.33 6.21 -11.16
N CYS A 286 -10.10 6.04 -11.59
CA CYS A 286 -9.76 5.77 -12.98
C CYS A 286 -8.39 5.11 -13.09
N ASP A 287 -8.08 4.61 -14.28
CA ASP A 287 -6.73 4.23 -14.67
C ASP A 287 -5.87 5.48 -14.91
N ILE A 288 -4.58 5.31 -14.68
CA ILE A 288 -3.54 6.29 -15.00
C ILE A 288 -2.44 5.63 -15.84
N PRO A 289 -1.68 6.38 -16.66
CA PRO A 289 -0.74 5.81 -17.63
C PRO A 289 0.55 5.29 -16.97
N THR A 290 0.42 4.44 -15.97
CA THR A 290 1.53 3.83 -15.22
C THR A 290 1.46 2.31 -15.25
N GLY A 291 2.49 1.65 -14.74
CA GLY A 291 2.46 0.25 -14.34
C GLY A 291 2.06 0.11 -12.87
N HIS A 292 2.72 -0.85 -12.18
CA HIS A 292 2.36 -1.23 -10.81
C HIS A 292 2.83 -0.26 -9.71
N TYR A 293 3.68 0.71 -10.02
CA TYR A 293 4.27 1.62 -9.04
C TYR A 293 3.87 3.08 -9.29
N PRO A 294 2.58 3.44 -9.15
CA PRO A 294 2.07 4.77 -9.55
C PRO A 294 2.84 5.94 -8.93
N ALA A 295 3.10 5.89 -7.63
CA ALA A 295 3.78 6.97 -6.90
C ALA A 295 5.26 7.13 -7.27
N GLU A 296 5.88 6.07 -7.82
CA GLU A 296 7.27 6.12 -8.32
C GLU A 296 7.34 6.53 -9.80
N GLN A 297 6.35 6.11 -10.61
CA GLN A 297 6.35 6.31 -12.05
C GLN A 297 5.83 7.69 -12.48
N ASP A 298 4.75 8.13 -11.87
CA ASP A 298 4.14 9.46 -12.11
C ASP A 298 3.64 10.06 -10.79
N PRO A 299 4.56 10.54 -9.94
CA PRO A 299 4.22 11.09 -8.63
C PRO A 299 3.32 12.31 -8.72
N GLU A 300 3.43 13.13 -9.77
CA GLU A 300 2.62 14.33 -9.94
C GLU A 300 1.15 14.00 -10.20
N ILE A 301 0.85 13.01 -11.04
CA ILE A 301 -0.53 12.60 -11.28
C ILE A 301 -1.17 12.01 -10.02
N VAL A 302 -0.42 11.22 -9.25
CA VAL A 302 -0.90 10.69 -7.97
C VAL A 302 -1.15 11.83 -6.98
N TYR A 303 -0.22 12.78 -6.87
CA TYR A 303 -0.39 13.96 -6.01
C TYR A 303 -1.66 14.74 -6.37
N LYS A 304 -1.88 15.06 -7.65
CA LYS A 304 -3.07 15.80 -8.12
C LYS A 304 -4.37 15.05 -7.81
N ALA A 305 -4.38 13.75 -8.01
CA ALA A 305 -5.53 12.91 -7.68
C ALA A 305 -5.86 12.96 -6.18
N LEU A 306 -4.84 12.74 -5.34
CA LEU A 306 -4.98 12.83 -3.88
C LEU A 306 -5.41 14.23 -3.44
N TRP A 307 -4.83 15.28 -4.03
CA TRP A 307 -5.20 16.66 -3.72
C TRP A 307 -6.68 16.94 -3.97
N GLY A 308 -7.20 16.52 -5.12
CA GLY A 308 -8.60 16.71 -5.49
C GLY A 308 -9.54 15.88 -4.61
N PHE A 309 -9.25 14.62 -4.43
CA PHE A 309 -10.10 13.70 -3.68
C PHE A 309 -10.13 14.01 -2.17
N LEU A 310 -9.00 14.32 -1.57
CA LEU A 310 -8.89 14.59 -0.13
C LEU A 310 -9.27 16.02 0.26
N ALA A 311 -9.79 16.84 -0.69
CA ALA A 311 -10.20 18.22 -0.41
C ALA A 311 -11.23 18.32 0.75
N PRO A 312 -12.27 17.49 0.85
CA PRO A 312 -13.20 17.53 1.98
C PRO A 312 -12.50 17.29 3.31
N TRP A 313 -11.62 16.28 3.38
CA TRP A 313 -10.85 15.94 4.58
C TRP A 313 -9.87 17.07 4.96
N ARG A 314 -9.13 17.58 3.99
CA ARG A 314 -8.17 18.67 4.20
C ARG A 314 -8.82 19.94 4.77
N ASN A 315 -10.05 20.23 4.38
CA ASN A 315 -10.74 21.46 4.77
C ASN A 315 -11.50 21.36 6.11
N GLN A 316 -11.69 20.17 6.66
CA GLN A 316 -12.36 19.97 7.97
C GLN A 316 -11.50 20.40 9.17
N ALA A 317 -10.20 20.51 9.01
CA ALA A 317 -9.25 20.86 10.07
C ALA A 317 -8.91 22.37 10.13
N ARG A 318 -9.73 23.23 9.48
CA ARG A 318 -9.58 24.69 9.55
C ARG A 318 -10.62 25.31 10.48
#